data_b210c8b6a1e1656e85e2639b21b83b31
#
_entry.id   b210c8b6a1e1656e85e2639b21b83b31
#
_cell.length_a   1.000
_cell.length_b   1.000
_cell.length_c   1.000
_cell.angle_alpha   90.00
_cell.angle_beta   90.00
_cell.angle_gamma   90.00
#
_symmetry.space_group_name_H-M   'P 1'
#
loop_
_entity.id
_entity.type
_entity.pdbx_description
1 polymer ?
#
loop_
_entity_poly.entity_id
_entity_poly.type
_entity_poly.pdbx_seq_one_letter_code
_entity_poly.pdbx_strand_id
1 'polypeptide(L)'
;MVYEALNGRPFPPGVQVAENLRAKGIIDAVAPVEALPTLAARALTLLTPAEDRTPERPPWAATGSGPRPSGVSRAHTNRPGTFVPDPDQDAWRDIELTRRPDRPGVRDLLRVVADDVIPLTGTQEGEAGDALFTALAAIDGRSCVIVGQDRRTQLADVPLGPAALRSARRGMRMADELGLPLVCVIDTPGADLSADAEEGALASEIARCLADLVALRVPTVSVILGEGCGGGALALLPARRVIVAEHGWLSPLPPEGASAILFGDTSHAPQLARQQRIRSVDLLAGGTAHVIVPERPAAHLDPEGFCRAVGAEIGRQIGVQT
;
A
#
# COMPACT_ATOMS: atom_id res chain seq x y z
N MET A 1 -22.04 -34.99 -8.28
CA MET A 1 -23.29 -35.70 -7.81
C MET A 1 -24.49 -34.77 -7.80
N VAL A 2 -24.64 -33.80 -6.86
CA VAL A 2 -25.89 -32.95 -6.82
C VAL A 2 -26.05 -32.12 -8.10
N TYR A 3 -25.00 -31.44 -8.55
CA TYR A 3 -25.03 -30.63 -9.77
C TYR A 3 -25.37 -31.47 -11.00
N GLU A 4 -24.76 -32.65 -11.13
CA GLU A 4 -25.01 -33.58 -12.23
C GLU A 4 -26.43 -34.12 -12.20
N ALA A 5 -26.95 -34.47 -11.02
CA ALA A 5 -28.32 -34.92 -10.86
C ALA A 5 -29.35 -33.84 -11.24
N LEU A 6 -29.07 -32.58 -10.97
CA LEU A 6 -29.95 -31.46 -11.27
C LEU A 6 -29.84 -30.95 -12.71
N ASN A 7 -28.64 -31.02 -13.31
CA ASN A 7 -28.34 -30.39 -14.61
C ASN A 7 -28.13 -31.40 -15.74
N GLY A 8 -28.13 -32.72 -15.47
CA GLY A 8 -27.91 -33.75 -16.47
C GLY A 8 -26.53 -33.78 -17.10
N ARG A 9 -25.57 -33.10 -16.53
CA ARG A 9 -24.18 -33.01 -17.01
C ARG A 9 -23.22 -32.90 -15.81
N PRO A 10 -21.96 -33.39 -15.92
CA PRO A 10 -20.98 -33.29 -14.86
C PRO A 10 -20.66 -31.83 -14.56
N PHE A 11 -20.19 -31.59 -13.32
CA PHE A 11 -19.71 -30.28 -12.94
C PHE A 11 -18.50 -29.88 -13.81
N PRO A 12 -18.43 -28.63 -14.31
CA PRO A 12 -17.33 -28.22 -15.16
C PRO A 12 -15.96 -28.44 -14.47
N PRO A 13 -14.99 -29.09 -15.11
CA PRO A 13 -13.67 -29.32 -14.53
C PRO A 13 -12.95 -27.99 -14.30
N GLY A 14 -12.12 -27.92 -13.24
CA GLY A 14 -11.30 -26.76 -12.93
C GLY A 14 -12.02 -25.63 -12.16
N VAL A 15 -13.36 -25.66 -12.03
CA VAL A 15 -14.09 -24.56 -11.33
C VAL A 15 -13.84 -24.59 -9.82
N GLN A 16 -13.95 -25.77 -9.20
CA GLN A 16 -13.81 -25.94 -7.74
C GLN A 16 -12.40 -26.42 -7.33
N VAL A 17 -11.37 -26.04 -8.06
CA VAL A 17 -9.98 -26.30 -7.65
C VAL A 17 -9.39 -25.09 -6.93
N ALA A 18 -8.49 -25.34 -5.98
CA ALA A 18 -7.94 -24.31 -5.11
C ALA A 18 -7.25 -23.19 -5.91
N GLU A 19 -6.54 -23.55 -6.97
CA GLU A 19 -5.84 -22.60 -7.83
C GLU A 19 -6.81 -21.65 -8.53
N ASN A 20 -7.95 -22.15 -9.01
CA ASN A 20 -8.98 -21.30 -9.62
C ASN A 20 -9.68 -20.41 -8.59
N LEU A 21 -9.98 -20.94 -7.40
CA LEU A 21 -10.60 -20.15 -6.32
C LEU A 21 -9.65 -19.03 -5.87
N ARG A 22 -8.32 -19.28 -5.82
CA ARG A 22 -7.34 -18.25 -5.56
C ARG A 22 -7.28 -17.22 -6.70
N ALA A 23 -7.23 -17.66 -7.95
CA ALA A 23 -7.21 -16.77 -9.12
C ALA A 23 -8.47 -15.87 -9.19
N LYS A 24 -9.59 -16.36 -8.66
CA LYS A 24 -10.84 -15.59 -8.53
C LYS A 24 -10.93 -14.77 -7.24
N GLY A 25 -9.90 -14.75 -6.40
CA GLY A 25 -9.90 -13.99 -5.16
C GLY A 25 -10.95 -14.45 -4.13
N ILE A 26 -11.32 -15.72 -4.15
CA ILE A 26 -12.25 -16.32 -3.18
C ILE A 26 -11.48 -16.81 -1.95
N ILE A 27 -10.26 -17.31 -2.14
CA ILE A 27 -9.33 -17.72 -1.08
C ILE A 27 -8.00 -16.99 -1.21
N ASP A 28 -7.31 -16.79 -0.09
CA ASP A 28 -6.06 -16.00 -0.04
C ASP A 28 -4.86 -16.74 -0.60
N ALA A 29 -4.75 -18.05 -0.29
CA ALA A 29 -3.57 -18.83 -0.67
C ALA A 29 -3.92 -20.29 -0.94
N VAL A 30 -3.04 -20.94 -1.71
CA VAL A 30 -2.98 -22.40 -1.87
C VAL A 30 -1.63 -22.84 -1.35
N ALA A 31 -1.61 -23.80 -0.44
CA ALA A 31 -0.39 -24.31 0.15
C ALA A 31 -0.46 -25.85 0.29
N PRO A 32 0.69 -26.55 0.18
CA PRO A 32 0.77 -27.96 0.53
C PRO A 32 0.36 -28.19 1.99
N VAL A 33 -0.24 -29.35 2.27
CA VAL A 33 -0.72 -29.69 3.64
C VAL A 33 0.40 -29.59 4.67
N GLU A 34 1.61 -29.96 4.30
CA GLU A 34 2.80 -29.93 5.16
C GLU A 34 3.20 -28.49 5.54
N ALA A 35 2.85 -27.51 4.74
CA ALA A 35 3.14 -26.09 4.99
C ALA A 35 2.08 -25.40 5.88
N LEU A 36 0.89 -25.99 6.05
CA LEU A 36 -0.21 -25.39 6.81
C LEU A 36 0.15 -25.07 8.28
N PRO A 37 0.84 -25.94 9.05
CA PRO A 37 1.22 -25.61 10.43
C PRO A 37 2.13 -24.38 10.51
N THR A 38 3.10 -24.25 9.60
CA THR A 38 4.01 -23.11 9.56
C THR A 38 3.26 -21.83 9.19
N LEU A 39 2.38 -21.89 8.20
CA LEU A 39 1.58 -20.74 7.79
C LEU A 39 0.62 -20.29 8.91
N ALA A 40 -0.03 -21.25 9.58
CA ALA A 40 -0.89 -20.97 10.73
C ALA A 40 -0.10 -20.34 11.90
N ALA A 41 1.08 -20.87 12.21
CA ALA A 41 1.95 -20.30 13.26
C ALA A 41 2.36 -18.85 12.93
N ARG A 42 2.71 -18.55 11.67
CA ARG A 42 3.03 -17.18 11.23
C ARG A 42 1.82 -16.24 11.38
N ALA A 43 0.64 -16.69 10.92
CA ALA A 43 -0.58 -15.90 11.07
C ALA A 43 -0.89 -15.62 12.55
N LEU A 44 -0.83 -16.63 13.40
CA LEU A 44 -1.03 -16.47 14.84
C LEU A 44 0.00 -15.53 15.46
N THR A 45 1.26 -15.60 15.06
CA THR A 45 2.31 -14.68 15.53
C THR A 45 1.98 -13.24 15.16
N LEU A 46 1.51 -12.98 13.93
CA LEU A 46 1.10 -11.65 13.50
C LEU A 46 -0.15 -11.15 14.23
N LEU A 47 -1.05 -12.04 14.65
CA LEU A 47 -2.27 -11.69 15.36
C LEU A 47 -2.10 -11.56 16.87
N THR A 48 -0.98 -12.05 17.42
CA THR A 48 -0.69 -11.93 18.86
C THR A 48 -0.03 -10.58 19.15
N PRO A 49 -0.51 -9.81 20.16
CA PRO A 49 0.12 -8.56 20.58
C PRO A 49 1.62 -8.73 20.88
N ALA A 50 2.43 -7.72 20.56
CA ALA A 50 3.88 -7.78 20.75
C ALA A 50 4.29 -8.00 22.22
N GLU A 51 3.47 -7.55 23.16
CA GLU A 51 3.67 -7.71 24.61
C GLU A 51 3.50 -9.15 25.08
N ASP A 52 2.70 -9.95 24.39
CA ASP A 52 2.46 -11.37 24.69
C ASP A 52 3.38 -12.33 23.92
N ARG A 53 4.26 -11.80 23.07
CA ARG A 53 5.21 -12.62 22.33
C ARG A 53 6.37 -13.01 23.22
N THR A 54 6.30 -14.17 23.85
CA THR A 54 7.48 -14.80 24.46
C THR A 54 8.51 -15.03 23.34
N PRO A 55 9.78 -14.64 23.52
CA PRO A 55 10.81 -14.86 22.51
C PRO A 55 11.23 -16.33 22.50
N GLU A 56 10.36 -17.21 22.03
CA GLU A 56 10.77 -18.57 21.67
C GLU A 56 11.55 -18.50 20.36
N ARG A 57 12.86 -18.63 20.52
CA ARG A 57 13.80 -18.71 19.40
C ARG A 57 13.46 -19.98 18.61
N PRO A 58 13.04 -19.89 17.34
CA PRO A 58 12.66 -21.07 16.58
C PRO A 58 13.86 -22.03 16.47
N PRO A 59 13.64 -23.36 16.49
CA PRO A 59 14.70 -24.38 16.54
C PRO A 59 15.73 -24.30 15.41
N TRP A 60 15.39 -23.68 14.26
CA TRP A 60 16.29 -23.50 13.12
C TRP A 60 17.28 -22.33 13.27
N ALA A 61 17.11 -21.47 14.26
CA ALA A 61 18.02 -20.33 14.52
C ALA A 61 19.28 -20.75 15.33
N ALA A 62 19.45 -22.05 15.61
CA ALA A 62 20.54 -22.56 16.44
C ALA A 62 21.80 -23.01 15.67
N THR A 63 21.85 -22.92 14.34
CA THR A 63 23.02 -23.29 13.53
C THR A 63 23.59 -22.11 12.79
N GLY A 64 24.46 -21.35 13.47
CA GLY A 64 25.19 -20.26 12.87
C GLY A 64 25.99 -19.46 13.88
N SER A 65 26.98 -20.14 14.54
CA SER A 65 28.03 -19.46 15.33
C SER A 65 29.06 -18.86 14.39
N GLY A 66 28.70 -17.79 13.68
CA GLY A 66 29.66 -16.89 13.05
C GLY A 66 29.81 -15.64 13.91
N PRO A 67 31.04 -15.06 14.03
CA PRO A 67 31.27 -13.86 14.82
C PRO A 67 30.45 -12.71 14.25
N ARG A 68 29.58 -12.11 15.06
CA ARG A 68 28.94 -10.83 14.73
C ARG A 68 30.03 -9.80 14.48
N PRO A 69 30.02 -9.06 13.37
CA PRO A 69 30.89 -7.91 13.25
C PRO A 69 30.50 -6.87 14.32
N SER A 70 31.34 -6.77 15.32
CA SER A 70 31.32 -5.66 16.28
C SER A 70 31.72 -4.41 15.52
N GLY A 71 30.75 -3.53 15.25
CA GLY A 71 31.06 -2.27 14.59
C GLY A 71 29.94 -1.75 13.68
N VAL A 72 28.68 -1.95 14.03
CA VAL A 72 27.63 -1.08 13.51
C VAL A 72 27.64 0.17 14.38
N SER A 73 28.37 1.16 13.92
CA SER A 73 28.25 2.55 14.37
C SER A 73 26.77 2.84 14.54
N ARG A 74 26.38 3.27 15.74
CA ARG A 74 25.05 3.82 15.99
C ARG A 74 24.77 4.83 14.90
N ALA A 75 24.01 4.41 13.90
CA ALA A 75 23.50 5.30 12.90
C ALA A 75 22.84 6.45 13.64
N HIS A 76 23.20 7.62 13.28
CA HIS A 76 22.77 8.90 13.79
C HIS A 76 21.26 8.80 14.08
N THR A 77 20.90 8.84 15.36
CA THR A 77 19.58 9.26 15.78
C THR A 77 19.44 10.69 15.29
N ASN A 78 18.93 10.82 14.08
CA ASN A 78 18.55 12.11 13.57
C ASN A 78 17.45 12.60 14.53
N ARG A 79 17.85 13.50 15.45
CA ARG A 79 16.88 14.44 16.03
C ARG A 79 16.09 14.96 14.83
N PRO A 80 14.76 15.13 14.92
CA PRO A 80 14.00 15.76 13.87
C PRO A 80 14.54 17.19 13.69
N GLY A 81 15.62 17.30 12.95
CA GLY A 81 16.00 18.53 12.29
C GLY A 81 14.87 18.78 11.33
N THR A 82 14.22 19.90 11.43
CA THR A 82 13.16 20.34 10.55
C THR A 82 13.67 20.17 9.12
N PHE A 83 13.26 19.07 8.47
CA PHE A 83 13.52 18.88 7.04
C PHE A 83 12.80 20.03 6.35
N VAL A 84 13.54 20.89 5.69
CA VAL A 84 13.01 21.96 4.86
C VAL A 84 13.26 21.54 3.42
N PRO A 85 12.19 21.09 2.71
CA PRO A 85 12.30 20.83 1.29
C PRO A 85 12.71 22.10 0.55
N ASP A 86 13.35 21.93 -0.61
CA ASP A 86 13.70 23.04 -1.47
C ASP A 86 12.41 23.74 -1.97
N PRO A 87 12.13 24.98 -1.56
CA PRO A 87 10.92 25.68 -1.97
C PRO A 87 10.91 25.98 -3.48
N ASP A 88 12.09 26.06 -4.09
CA ASP A 88 12.27 26.42 -5.52
C ASP A 88 12.26 25.18 -6.44
N GLN A 89 12.17 23.97 -5.88
CA GLN A 89 12.09 22.75 -6.68
C GLN A 89 10.82 22.74 -7.52
N ASP A 90 10.95 22.41 -8.80
CA ASP A 90 9.83 22.36 -9.73
C ASP A 90 8.90 21.16 -9.43
N ALA A 91 7.59 21.42 -9.30
CA ALA A 91 6.56 20.39 -9.12
C ALA A 91 6.57 19.34 -10.25
N TRP A 92 6.90 19.74 -11.47
CA TRP A 92 7.02 18.81 -12.58
C TRP A 92 8.18 17.82 -12.40
N ARG A 93 9.27 18.30 -11.81
CA ARG A 93 10.41 17.43 -11.46
C ARG A 93 10.03 16.35 -10.43
N ASP A 94 9.20 16.69 -9.46
CA ASP A 94 8.68 15.71 -8.50
C ASP A 94 7.84 14.63 -9.21
N ILE A 95 6.97 15.03 -10.15
CA ILE A 95 6.18 14.11 -10.97
C ILE A 95 7.09 13.17 -11.77
N GLU A 96 8.10 13.70 -12.46
CA GLU A 96 9.05 12.90 -13.23
C GLU A 96 9.80 11.87 -12.36
N LEU A 97 10.23 12.28 -11.17
CA LEU A 97 10.94 11.40 -10.24
C LEU A 97 10.04 10.27 -9.71
N THR A 98 8.77 10.54 -9.45
CA THR A 98 7.84 9.51 -8.98
C THR A 98 7.39 8.55 -10.08
N ARG A 99 7.42 8.98 -11.32
CA ARG A 99 7.05 8.15 -12.48
C ARG A 99 8.17 7.25 -13.01
N ARG A 100 9.35 7.32 -12.43
CA ARG A 100 10.47 6.46 -12.82
C ARG A 100 10.12 4.98 -12.61
N PRO A 101 10.47 4.10 -13.57
CA PRO A 101 10.20 2.67 -13.46
C PRO A 101 11.05 1.96 -12.40
N ASP A 102 12.21 2.55 -12.06
CA ASP A 102 13.14 2.05 -11.05
C ASP A 102 12.86 2.60 -9.63
N ARG A 103 11.80 3.41 -9.45
CA ARG A 103 11.37 3.84 -8.14
C ARG A 103 10.77 2.68 -7.35
N PRO A 104 11.13 2.51 -6.06
CA PRO A 104 10.56 1.47 -5.22
C PRO A 104 9.07 1.70 -4.96
N GLY A 105 8.27 0.64 -5.10
CA GLY A 105 6.83 0.62 -4.81
C GLY A 105 6.51 -0.12 -3.51
N VAL A 106 5.22 -0.39 -3.27
CA VAL A 106 4.72 -1.03 -2.03
C VAL A 106 5.38 -2.38 -1.75
N ARG A 107 5.62 -3.21 -2.79
CA ARG A 107 6.26 -4.53 -2.60
C ARG A 107 7.74 -4.40 -2.23
N ASP A 108 8.44 -3.41 -2.78
CA ASP A 108 9.83 -3.12 -2.42
C ASP A 108 9.93 -2.59 -0.99
N LEU A 109 9.01 -1.70 -0.60
CA LEU A 109 8.90 -1.20 0.76
C LEU A 109 8.78 -2.36 1.74
N LEU A 110 7.79 -3.24 1.57
CA LEU A 110 7.55 -4.36 2.48
C LEU A 110 8.71 -5.36 2.51
N ARG A 111 9.33 -5.65 1.36
CA ARG A 111 10.52 -6.53 1.31
C ARG A 111 11.68 -6.01 2.18
N VAL A 112 11.82 -4.69 2.30
CA VAL A 112 12.92 -4.07 3.04
C VAL A 112 12.59 -3.90 4.53
N VAL A 113 11.32 -3.58 4.87
CA VAL A 113 10.99 -3.12 6.22
C VAL A 113 10.12 -4.08 7.02
N ALA A 114 9.48 -5.06 6.37
CA ALA A 114 8.63 -5.99 7.09
C ALA A 114 9.44 -7.16 7.67
N ASP A 115 9.19 -7.48 8.93
CA ASP A 115 9.74 -8.65 9.60
C ASP A 115 9.08 -9.93 9.10
N ASP A 116 7.77 -9.86 8.79
CA ASP A 116 6.98 -10.91 8.13
C ASP A 116 5.84 -10.31 7.33
N VAL A 117 5.43 -11.00 6.24
CA VAL A 117 4.33 -10.60 5.36
C VAL A 117 3.53 -11.82 4.93
N ILE A 118 2.23 -11.78 5.15
CA ILE A 118 1.28 -12.76 4.63
C ILE A 118 0.36 -12.04 3.64
N PRO A 119 0.59 -12.23 2.32
CA PRO A 119 -0.27 -11.64 1.30
C PRO A 119 -1.71 -12.18 1.39
N LEU A 120 -2.67 -11.29 1.16
CA LEU A 120 -4.09 -11.60 1.06
C LEU A 120 -4.53 -11.33 -0.38
N THR A 121 -5.43 -12.15 -0.90
CA THR A 121 -5.82 -12.09 -2.32
C THR A 121 -7.31 -11.80 -2.47
N GLY A 122 -7.65 -10.84 -3.31
CA GLY A 122 -8.99 -10.55 -3.79
C GLY A 122 -10.00 -10.11 -2.73
N THR A 123 -11.25 -10.10 -3.17
CA THR A 123 -12.39 -9.61 -2.39
C THR A 123 -13.05 -10.66 -1.49
N GLN A 124 -12.77 -11.94 -1.70
CA GLN A 124 -13.51 -13.13 -1.23
C GLN A 124 -14.89 -13.30 -1.88
N GLU A 125 -15.25 -12.44 -2.82
CA GLU A 125 -16.53 -12.44 -3.52
C GLU A 125 -16.39 -12.81 -5.01
N GLY A 126 -15.24 -13.34 -5.41
CA GLY A 126 -14.99 -13.82 -6.76
C GLY A 126 -14.28 -12.81 -7.68
N GLU A 127 -13.63 -11.79 -7.11
CA GLU A 127 -12.87 -10.78 -7.85
C GLU A 127 -11.42 -10.71 -7.34
N ALA A 128 -10.45 -10.66 -8.26
CA ALA A 128 -9.03 -10.68 -7.91
C ALA A 128 -8.52 -9.34 -7.31
N GLY A 129 -8.73 -8.23 -7.99
CA GLY A 129 -8.34 -6.90 -7.50
C GLY A 129 -6.82 -6.64 -7.49
N ASP A 130 -6.08 -7.19 -8.45
CA ASP A 130 -4.60 -7.27 -8.47
C ASP A 130 -3.86 -5.93 -8.54
N ALA A 131 -4.53 -4.83 -8.91
CA ALA A 131 -3.95 -3.48 -8.90
C ALA A 131 -3.62 -2.97 -7.48
N LEU A 132 -4.05 -3.72 -6.45
CA LEU A 132 -3.85 -3.40 -5.05
C LEU A 132 -3.22 -4.59 -4.33
N PHE A 133 -2.26 -4.32 -3.47
CA PHE A 133 -1.61 -5.32 -2.63
C PHE A 133 -2.17 -5.23 -1.20
N THR A 134 -2.75 -6.32 -0.71
CA THR A 134 -3.25 -6.42 0.66
C THR A 134 -2.45 -7.49 1.41
N ALA A 135 -2.10 -7.25 2.67
CA ALA A 135 -1.36 -8.21 3.48
C ALA A 135 -1.59 -8.00 4.98
N LEU A 136 -1.39 -9.06 5.76
CA LEU A 136 -0.98 -8.96 7.16
C LEU A 136 0.55 -8.84 7.19
N ALA A 137 1.07 -7.89 7.95
CA ALA A 137 2.51 -7.70 8.05
C ALA A 137 2.94 -7.30 9.46
N ALA A 138 4.22 -7.45 9.76
CA ALA A 138 4.85 -6.85 10.92
C ALA A 138 5.89 -5.84 10.46
N ILE A 139 5.81 -4.60 10.93
CA ILE A 139 6.78 -3.54 10.66
C ILE A 139 7.28 -3.02 12.01
N ASP A 140 8.60 -3.03 12.20
CA ASP A 140 9.24 -2.63 13.47
C ASP A 140 8.63 -3.37 14.68
N GLY A 141 8.43 -4.70 14.53
CA GLY A 141 7.84 -5.60 15.52
C GLY A 141 6.33 -5.43 15.75
N ARG A 142 5.65 -4.53 15.03
CA ARG A 142 4.21 -4.26 15.20
C ARG A 142 3.41 -4.84 14.06
N SER A 143 2.41 -5.65 14.41
CA SER A 143 1.48 -6.20 13.41
C SER A 143 0.54 -5.12 12.89
N CYS A 144 0.28 -5.16 11.60
CA CYS A 144 -0.62 -4.23 10.92
C CYS A 144 -1.23 -4.89 9.68
N VAL A 145 -2.33 -4.32 9.21
CA VAL A 145 -2.89 -4.60 7.89
C VAL A 145 -2.32 -3.59 6.90
N ILE A 146 -1.84 -4.08 5.78
CA ILE A 146 -1.35 -3.25 4.66
C ILE A 146 -2.38 -3.27 3.55
N VAL A 147 -2.68 -2.09 3.01
CA VAL A 147 -3.48 -1.88 1.81
C VAL A 147 -2.71 -0.92 0.92
N GLY A 148 -2.05 -1.42 -0.12
CA GLY A 148 -1.16 -0.62 -0.94
C GLY A 148 -1.46 -0.70 -2.43
N GLN A 149 -1.45 0.43 -3.10
CA GLN A 149 -1.57 0.51 -4.55
C GLN A 149 -0.29 0.02 -5.20
N ASP A 150 -0.40 -1.01 -6.04
CA ASP A 150 0.73 -1.58 -6.76
C ASP A 150 0.87 -0.92 -8.13
N ARG A 151 1.61 0.18 -8.17
CA ARG A 151 1.80 0.96 -9.39
C ARG A 151 2.40 0.15 -10.54
N ARG A 152 3.31 -0.80 -10.25
CA ARG A 152 3.91 -1.64 -11.30
C ARG A 152 2.87 -2.53 -11.97
N THR A 153 1.96 -3.10 -11.18
CA THR A 153 0.85 -3.89 -11.71
C THR A 153 -0.12 -3.01 -12.50
N GLN A 154 -0.41 -1.80 -12.02
CA GLN A 154 -1.28 -0.85 -12.72
C GLN A 154 -0.68 -0.42 -14.08
N LEU A 155 0.62 -0.22 -14.16
CA LEU A 155 1.32 0.11 -15.42
C LEU A 155 1.48 -1.08 -16.37
N ALA A 156 1.24 -2.31 -15.89
CA ALA A 156 1.23 -3.54 -16.68
C ALA A 156 -0.19 -3.95 -17.10
N ASP A 157 -1.03 -2.98 -17.45
CA ASP A 157 -2.40 -3.14 -17.95
C ASP A 157 -3.41 -3.75 -16.97
N VAL A 158 -3.17 -3.61 -15.65
CA VAL A 158 -4.15 -3.97 -14.61
C VAL A 158 -4.56 -2.69 -13.87
N PRO A 159 -5.52 -1.92 -14.39
CA PRO A 159 -5.90 -0.63 -13.82
C PRO A 159 -6.57 -0.77 -12.45
N LEU A 160 -6.55 0.32 -11.67
CA LEU A 160 -7.20 0.39 -10.36
C LEU A 160 -8.71 0.51 -10.52
N GLY A 161 -9.39 -0.63 -10.64
CA GLY A 161 -10.82 -0.72 -10.83
C GLY A 161 -11.61 -0.99 -9.53
N PRO A 162 -12.94 -1.20 -9.66
CA PRO A 162 -13.83 -1.43 -8.51
C PRO A 162 -13.45 -2.62 -7.64
N ALA A 163 -13.00 -3.73 -8.24
CA ALA A 163 -12.56 -4.92 -7.51
C ALA A 163 -11.38 -4.64 -6.57
N ALA A 164 -10.41 -3.83 -7.02
CA ALA A 164 -9.28 -3.42 -6.19
C ALA A 164 -9.75 -2.59 -4.97
N LEU A 165 -10.71 -1.67 -5.16
CA LEU A 165 -11.28 -0.89 -4.07
C LEU A 165 -12.10 -1.74 -3.10
N ARG A 166 -12.84 -2.75 -3.58
CA ARG A 166 -13.50 -3.74 -2.71
C ARG A 166 -12.50 -4.55 -1.90
N SER A 167 -11.37 -4.92 -2.50
CA SER A 167 -10.24 -5.54 -1.78
C SER A 167 -9.65 -4.62 -0.70
N ALA A 168 -9.50 -3.32 -0.99
CA ALA A 168 -9.09 -2.33 0.01
C ALA A 168 -10.03 -2.29 1.20
N ARG A 169 -11.33 -2.24 0.95
CA ARG A 169 -12.37 -2.24 2.00
C ARG A 169 -12.36 -3.52 2.83
N ARG A 170 -12.07 -4.67 2.21
CA ARG A 170 -11.84 -5.92 2.94
C ARG A 170 -10.67 -5.78 3.92
N GLY A 171 -9.54 -5.19 3.49
CA GLY A 171 -8.40 -4.90 4.36
C GLY A 171 -8.76 -3.95 5.51
N MET A 172 -9.55 -2.91 5.25
CA MET A 172 -10.04 -1.98 6.26
C MET A 172 -10.90 -2.69 7.32
N ARG A 173 -11.88 -3.50 6.88
CA ARG A 173 -12.70 -4.29 7.82
C ARG A 173 -11.86 -5.25 8.66
N MET A 174 -10.93 -5.95 8.03
CA MET A 174 -10.01 -6.85 8.74
C MET A 174 -9.20 -6.12 9.81
N ALA A 175 -8.69 -4.92 9.52
CA ALA A 175 -7.96 -4.12 10.50
C ALA A 175 -8.84 -3.77 11.72
N ASP A 176 -10.07 -3.34 11.50
CA ASP A 176 -10.99 -2.98 12.58
C ASP A 176 -11.44 -4.20 13.42
N GLU A 177 -11.76 -5.31 12.76
CA GLU A 177 -12.19 -6.56 13.40
C GLU A 177 -11.08 -7.20 14.24
N LEU A 178 -9.83 -7.14 13.77
CA LEU A 178 -8.67 -7.68 14.46
C LEU A 178 -8.05 -6.70 15.46
N GLY A 179 -8.50 -5.45 15.49
CA GLY A 179 -7.89 -4.40 16.33
C GLY A 179 -6.47 -4.03 15.91
N LEU A 180 -6.09 -4.25 14.65
CA LEU A 180 -4.75 -3.99 14.13
C LEU A 180 -4.67 -2.63 13.45
N PRO A 181 -3.54 -1.91 13.56
CA PRO A 181 -3.29 -0.72 12.76
C PRO A 181 -3.45 -0.98 11.27
N LEU A 182 -3.99 -0.02 10.54
CA LEU A 182 -4.07 -0.02 9.08
C LEU A 182 -3.02 0.91 8.48
N VAL A 183 -2.24 0.41 7.53
CA VAL A 183 -1.31 1.20 6.72
C VAL A 183 -1.78 1.19 5.27
N CYS A 184 -2.17 2.35 4.76
CA CYS A 184 -2.50 2.57 3.36
C CYS A 184 -1.27 3.11 2.62
N VAL A 185 -0.89 2.51 1.49
CA VAL A 185 0.20 3.02 0.64
C VAL A 185 -0.38 3.52 -0.67
N ILE A 186 -0.18 4.79 -0.96
CA ILE A 186 -0.69 5.49 -2.13
C ILE A 186 0.44 5.64 -3.15
N ASP A 187 0.28 5.00 -4.31
CA ASP A 187 1.17 5.13 -5.46
C ASP A 187 0.41 4.68 -6.72
N THR A 188 -0.32 5.63 -7.33
CA THR A 188 -1.23 5.35 -8.44
C THR A 188 -1.28 6.49 -9.45
N PRO A 189 -1.26 6.20 -10.76
CA PRO A 189 -1.54 7.18 -11.82
C PRO A 189 -3.03 7.59 -11.87
N GLY A 190 -3.90 6.90 -11.12
CA GLY A 190 -5.33 7.16 -11.05
C GLY A 190 -6.15 5.88 -11.08
N ALA A 191 -7.46 6.04 -10.95
CA ALA A 191 -8.40 4.94 -11.11
C ALA A 191 -8.68 4.66 -12.60
N ASP A 192 -9.20 3.47 -12.88
CA ASP A 192 -9.61 3.05 -14.22
C ASP A 192 -10.70 4.00 -14.79
N LEU A 193 -10.53 4.41 -16.04
CA LEU A 193 -11.46 5.28 -16.75
C LEU A 193 -12.28 4.53 -17.82
N SER A 194 -12.27 3.19 -17.77
CA SER A 194 -13.02 2.36 -18.72
C SER A 194 -14.53 2.39 -18.45
N ALA A 195 -15.31 2.04 -19.48
CA ALA A 195 -16.76 1.84 -19.32
C ALA A 195 -17.07 0.75 -18.29
N ASP A 196 -16.30 -0.34 -18.29
CA ASP A 196 -16.46 -1.46 -17.35
C ASP A 196 -16.25 -1.01 -15.90
N ALA A 197 -15.32 -0.09 -15.66
CA ALA A 197 -15.12 0.47 -14.32
C ALA A 197 -16.30 1.34 -13.88
N GLU A 198 -16.82 2.17 -14.76
CA GLU A 198 -17.99 3.01 -14.46
C GLU A 198 -19.23 2.15 -14.21
N GLU A 199 -19.52 1.17 -15.06
CA GLU A 199 -20.59 0.20 -14.88
C GLU A 199 -20.38 -0.68 -13.65
N GLY A 200 -19.12 -0.93 -13.26
CA GLY A 200 -18.71 -1.59 -12.02
C GLY A 200 -18.85 -0.72 -10.76
N ALA A 201 -19.41 0.49 -10.90
CA ALA A 201 -19.65 1.45 -9.81
C ALA A 201 -18.38 2.00 -9.15
N LEU A 202 -17.35 2.31 -9.93
CA LEU A 202 -16.05 2.83 -9.45
C LEU A 202 -16.19 4.01 -8.49
N ALA A 203 -16.96 5.03 -8.86
CA ALA A 203 -17.16 6.22 -8.02
C ALA A 203 -17.81 5.88 -6.66
N SER A 204 -18.75 4.93 -6.66
CA SER A 204 -19.37 4.43 -5.43
C SER A 204 -18.38 3.67 -4.54
N GLU A 205 -17.48 2.88 -5.11
CA GLU A 205 -16.45 2.18 -4.35
C GLU A 205 -15.40 3.13 -3.77
N ILE A 206 -15.03 4.20 -4.50
CA ILE A 206 -14.19 5.28 -3.96
C ILE A 206 -14.87 5.92 -2.74
N ALA A 207 -16.15 6.29 -2.86
CA ALA A 207 -16.89 6.90 -1.77
C ALA A 207 -17.03 5.96 -0.55
N ARG A 208 -17.24 4.67 -0.78
CA ARG A 208 -17.29 3.65 0.29
C ARG A 208 -15.93 3.46 0.97
N CYS A 209 -14.81 3.44 0.21
CA CYS A 209 -13.47 3.41 0.81
C CYS A 209 -13.23 4.61 1.72
N LEU A 210 -13.59 5.82 1.27
CA LEU A 210 -13.51 7.03 2.10
C LEU A 210 -14.30 6.91 3.39
N ALA A 211 -15.56 6.45 3.29
CA ALA A 211 -16.44 6.29 4.44
C ALA A 211 -15.91 5.23 5.42
N ASP A 212 -15.50 4.06 4.91
CA ASP A 212 -14.96 2.97 5.71
C ASP A 212 -13.68 3.40 6.44
N LEU A 213 -12.72 4.04 5.73
CA LEU A 213 -11.44 4.47 6.30
C LEU A 213 -11.61 5.50 7.43
N VAL A 214 -12.50 6.48 7.24
CA VAL A 214 -12.79 7.51 8.26
C VAL A 214 -13.48 6.91 9.49
N ALA A 215 -14.28 5.85 9.32
CA ALA A 215 -15.01 5.21 10.40
C ALA A 215 -14.16 4.26 11.26
N LEU A 216 -12.93 3.91 10.82
CA LEU A 216 -12.07 2.97 11.55
C LEU A 216 -11.70 3.47 12.95
N ARG A 217 -11.76 2.57 13.92
CA ARG A 217 -11.41 2.85 15.33
C ARG A 217 -9.94 2.61 15.64
N VAL A 218 -9.28 1.79 14.82
CA VAL A 218 -7.85 1.46 14.95
C VAL A 218 -6.94 2.60 14.49
N PRO A 219 -5.65 2.61 14.86
CA PRO A 219 -4.66 3.52 14.30
C PRO A 219 -4.59 3.39 12.77
N THR A 220 -4.61 4.52 12.06
CA THR A 220 -4.53 4.56 10.60
C THR A 220 -3.41 5.46 10.12
N VAL A 221 -2.61 4.96 9.18
CA VAL A 221 -1.51 5.69 8.54
C VAL A 221 -1.65 5.59 7.04
N SER A 222 -1.69 6.72 6.34
CA SER A 222 -1.58 6.76 4.88
C SER A 222 -0.20 7.27 4.47
N VAL A 223 0.40 6.62 3.48
CA VAL A 223 1.72 6.95 2.96
C VAL A 223 1.59 7.31 1.48
N ILE A 224 1.78 8.58 1.14
CA ILE A 224 1.92 9.01 -0.25
C ILE A 224 3.36 8.69 -0.65
N LEU A 225 3.55 7.49 -1.23
CA LEU A 225 4.87 6.95 -1.54
C LEU A 225 5.46 7.55 -2.82
N GLY A 226 4.60 7.88 -3.77
CA GLY A 226 4.97 8.45 -5.06
C GLY A 226 3.84 9.25 -5.66
N GLU A 227 3.22 8.71 -6.69
CA GLU A 227 2.15 9.35 -7.44
C GLU A 227 0.80 9.19 -6.75
N GLY A 228 0.17 10.29 -6.35
CA GLY A 228 -1.16 10.31 -5.73
C GLY A 228 -2.18 10.98 -6.65
N CYS A 229 -2.77 10.24 -7.59
CA CYS A 229 -3.64 10.83 -8.58
C CYS A 229 -5.09 10.39 -8.45
N GLY A 230 -5.99 11.38 -8.52
CA GLY A 230 -7.43 11.19 -8.69
C GLY A 230 -8.15 10.51 -7.54
N GLY A 231 -9.36 10.02 -7.82
CA GLY A 231 -10.20 9.33 -6.85
C GLY A 231 -9.58 8.06 -6.28
N GLY A 232 -8.73 7.37 -7.05
CA GLY A 232 -8.01 6.19 -6.59
C GLY A 232 -7.07 6.49 -5.43
N ALA A 233 -6.32 7.58 -5.49
CA ALA A 233 -5.47 8.04 -4.39
C ALA A 233 -6.29 8.50 -3.19
N LEU A 234 -7.35 9.28 -3.45
CA LEU A 234 -8.22 9.80 -2.40
C LEU A 234 -8.90 8.68 -1.60
N ALA A 235 -9.24 7.55 -2.22
CA ALA A 235 -9.87 6.42 -1.56
C ALA A 235 -9.07 5.87 -0.36
N LEU A 236 -7.75 6.07 -0.33
CA LEU A 236 -6.85 5.58 0.72
C LEU A 236 -6.20 6.71 1.55
N LEU A 237 -6.58 7.97 1.31
CA LEU A 237 -5.91 9.12 1.91
C LEU A 237 -6.33 9.44 3.36
N PRO A 238 -7.64 9.46 3.73
CA PRO A 238 -8.10 10.08 4.98
C PRO A 238 -7.80 9.25 6.23
N ALA A 239 -6.51 8.98 6.46
CA ALA A 239 -6.03 8.37 7.70
C ALA A 239 -5.78 9.42 8.80
N ARG A 240 -5.70 8.97 10.05
CA ARG A 240 -5.37 9.85 11.20
C ARG A 240 -3.98 10.46 11.08
N ARG A 241 -3.06 9.75 10.42
CA ARG A 241 -1.71 10.23 10.14
C ARG A 241 -1.38 10.02 8.67
N VAL A 242 -0.87 11.06 8.03
CA VAL A 242 -0.46 11.01 6.62
C VAL A 242 1.02 11.32 6.52
N ILE A 243 1.77 10.39 5.95
CA ILE A 243 3.18 10.50 5.60
C ILE A 243 3.25 10.82 4.11
N VAL A 244 4.16 11.67 3.70
CA VAL A 244 4.44 11.90 2.27
C VAL A 244 5.95 11.79 2.02
N ALA A 245 6.35 11.08 0.97
CA ALA A 245 7.72 11.10 0.48
C ALA A 245 8.09 12.50 -0.05
N GLU A 246 9.38 12.90 -0.01
CA GLU A 246 9.82 14.25 -0.43
C GLU A 246 9.30 14.63 -1.81
N HIS A 247 9.40 13.70 -2.77
CA HIS A 247 8.91 13.89 -4.13
C HIS A 247 7.48 13.39 -4.34
N GLY A 248 6.84 12.79 -3.32
CA GLY A 248 5.44 12.38 -3.38
C GLY A 248 4.51 13.58 -3.60
N TRP A 249 3.47 13.39 -4.38
CA TRP A 249 2.52 14.42 -4.70
C TRP A 249 1.09 13.91 -4.70
N LEU A 250 0.13 14.81 -4.55
CA LEU A 250 -1.29 14.48 -4.54
C LEU A 250 -2.08 15.50 -5.37
N SER A 251 -2.87 15.00 -6.33
CA SER A 251 -3.77 15.82 -7.12
C SER A 251 -5.11 15.11 -7.37
N PRO A 252 -6.24 15.79 -7.25
CA PRO A 252 -7.54 15.20 -7.56
C PRO A 252 -7.71 14.91 -9.07
N LEU A 253 -6.91 15.52 -9.94
CA LEU A 253 -6.89 15.32 -11.38
C LEU A 253 -5.43 15.40 -11.86
N PRO A 254 -4.97 14.48 -12.74
CA PRO A 254 -3.60 14.57 -13.26
C PRO A 254 -3.40 15.91 -13.98
N PRO A 255 -2.23 16.57 -13.82
CA PRO A 255 -1.97 17.87 -14.45
C PRO A 255 -2.15 17.86 -15.98
N GLU A 256 -1.85 16.72 -16.62
CA GLU A 256 -2.09 16.52 -18.06
C GLU A 256 -3.59 16.54 -18.40
N GLY A 257 -4.40 15.85 -17.57
CA GLY A 257 -5.86 15.86 -17.72
C GLY A 257 -6.45 17.25 -17.50
N ALA A 258 -5.97 17.97 -16.49
CA ALA A 258 -6.36 19.37 -16.26
C ALA A 258 -5.97 20.26 -17.45
N SER A 259 -4.78 20.07 -18.02
CA SER A 259 -4.32 20.77 -19.21
C SER A 259 -5.21 20.49 -20.41
N ALA A 260 -5.51 19.24 -20.67
CA ALA A 260 -6.39 18.84 -21.78
C ALA A 260 -7.80 19.44 -21.65
N ILE A 261 -8.35 19.52 -20.45
CA ILE A 261 -9.67 20.12 -20.21
C ILE A 261 -9.64 21.65 -20.42
N LEU A 262 -8.61 22.33 -19.93
CA LEU A 262 -8.57 23.81 -19.95
C LEU A 262 -8.05 24.39 -21.27
N PHE A 263 -7.11 23.69 -21.91
CA PHE A 263 -6.37 24.21 -23.06
C PHE A 263 -6.52 23.36 -24.33
N GLY A 264 -7.08 22.16 -24.23
CA GLY A 264 -7.23 21.23 -25.36
C GLY A 264 -5.95 20.42 -25.67
N ASP A 265 -4.88 20.59 -24.90
CA ASP A 265 -3.62 19.87 -25.03
C ASP A 265 -2.96 19.62 -23.67
N THR A 266 -1.85 18.87 -23.63
CA THR A 266 -1.13 18.54 -22.39
C THR A 266 0.08 19.44 -22.11
N SER A 267 0.37 20.42 -22.96
CA SER A 267 1.61 21.23 -22.88
C SER A 267 1.67 22.13 -21.63
N HIS A 268 0.52 22.47 -21.04
CA HIS A 268 0.42 23.31 -19.85
C HIS A 268 0.48 22.52 -18.53
N ALA A 269 0.62 21.17 -18.58
CA ALA A 269 0.67 20.33 -17.38
C ALA A 269 1.73 20.77 -16.36
N PRO A 270 2.98 21.13 -16.71
CA PRO A 270 3.97 21.61 -15.75
C PRO A 270 3.54 22.91 -15.04
N GLN A 271 2.88 23.82 -15.76
CA GLN A 271 2.33 25.06 -15.18
C GLN A 271 1.21 24.75 -14.19
N LEU A 272 0.29 23.86 -14.57
CA LEU A 272 -0.83 23.46 -13.71
C LEU A 272 -0.37 22.70 -12.47
N ALA A 273 0.64 21.86 -12.58
CA ALA A 273 1.23 21.16 -11.44
C ALA A 273 1.70 22.16 -10.35
N ARG A 274 2.34 23.25 -10.76
CA ARG A 274 2.73 24.33 -9.83
C ARG A 274 1.52 25.05 -9.23
N GLN A 275 0.53 25.36 -10.04
CA GLN A 275 -0.67 26.11 -9.61
C GLN A 275 -1.55 25.30 -8.65
N GLN A 276 -1.64 24.01 -8.86
CA GLN A 276 -2.44 23.09 -8.04
C GLN A 276 -1.84 22.84 -6.65
N ARG A 277 -0.59 23.25 -6.41
CA ARG A 277 0.08 23.07 -5.11
C ARG A 277 0.06 21.63 -4.63
N ILE A 278 0.54 20.73 -5.49
CA ILE A 278 0.43 19.27 -5.32
C ILE A 278 1.58 18.62 -4.53
N ARG A 279 2.66 19.38 -4.29
CA ARG A 279 3.93 18.88 -3.73
C ARG A 279 3.81 18.51 -2.25
N SER A 280 4.72 17.69 -1.78
CA SER A 280 4.83 17.30 -0.36
C SER A 280 4.86 18.50 0.59
N VAL A 281 5.56 19.59 0.22
CA VAL A 281 5.61 20.85 0.99
C VAL A 281 4.25 21.54 1.07
N ASP A 282 3.50 21.53 -0.03
CA ASP A 282 2.17 22.13 -0.07
C ASP A 282 1.18 21.31 0.76
N LEU A 283 1.28 19.97 0.69
CA LEU A 283 0.46 19.05 1.46
C LEU A 283 0.72 19.19 2.96
N LEU A 284 1.99 19.35 3.34
CA LEU A 284 2.37 19.62 4.74
C LEU A 284 1.85 20.98 5.21
N ALA A 285 2.08 22.03 4.43
CA ALA A 285 1.62 23.39 4.75
C ALA A 285 0.10 23.49 4.81
N GLY A 286 -0.61 22.73 3.96
CA GLY A 286 -2.08 22.65 3.94
C GLY A 286 -2.69 21.72 4.99
N GLY A 287 -1.87 21.01 5.78
CA GLY A 287 -2.35 20.08 6.82
C GLY A 287 -2.87 18.75 6.29
N THR A 288 -2.72 18.48 4.99
CA THR A 288 -3.06 17.18 4.40
C THR A 288 -2.03 16.12 4.80
N ALA A 289 -0.74 16.44 4.78
CA ALA A 289 0.32 15.59 5.30
C ALA A 289 0.76 16.07 6.69
N HIS A 290 1.26 15.14 7.50
CA HIS A 290 1.75 15.39 8.86
C HIS A 290 3.28 15.36 8.92
N VAL A 291 3.92 14.68 7.99
CA VAL A 291 5.38 14.52 7.94
C VAL A 291 5.85 14.23 6.52
N ILE A 292 7.03 14.77 6.17
CA ILE A 292 7.71 14.47 4.92
C ILE A 292 8.89 13.55 5.23
N VAL A 293 9.00 12.44 4.48
CA VAL A 293 10.18 11.56 4.51
C VAL A 293 11.17 12.03 3.45
N PRO A 294 12.39 12.43 3.81
CA PRO A 294 13.40 12.89 2.86
C PRO A 294 13.84 11.80 1.88
N GLU A 295 14.14 12.18 0.66
CA GLU A 295 14.71 11.33 -0.40
C GLU A 295 16.11 11.83 -0.78
N ARG A 296 17.09 11.61 0.09
CA ARG A 296 18.47 12.06 -0.12
C ARG A 296 19.45 10.93 0.22
N PRO A 297 19.96 10.25 -0.82
CA PRO A 297 19.74 10.46 -2.25
C PRO A 297 18.31 10.12 -2.66
N ALA A 298 17.93 10.48 -3.92
CA ALA A 298 16.61 10.20 -4.46
C ALA A 298 16.29 8.70 -4.40
N ALA A 299 15.02 8.33 -4.20
CA ALA A 299 14.57 6.96 -3.91
C ALA A 299 15.07 5.90 -4.90
N HIS A 300 15.21 6.23 -6.19
CA HIS A 300 15.75 5.31 -7.19
C HIS A 300 17.27 5.09 -7.12
N LEU A 301 18.01 6.00 -6.46
CA LEU A 301 19.46 5.89 -6.25
C LEU A 301 19.82 5.12 -4.98
N ASP A 302 18.96 5.16 -3.95
CA ASP A 302 19.07 4.35 -2.73
C ASP A 302 17.70 3.80 -2.33
N PRO A 303 17.18 2.79 -3.08
CA PRO A 303 15.86 2.24 -2.83
C PRO A 303 15.69 1.66 -1.42
N GLU A 304 16.74 1.02 -0.90
CA GLU A 304 16.67 0.41 0.43
C GLU A 304 16.71 1.45 1.55
N GLY A 305 17.57 2.47 1.43
CA GLY A 305 17.64 3.57 2.41
C GLY A 305 16.32 4.33 2.46
N PHE A 306 15.74 4.62 1.29
CA PHE A 306 14.41 5.23 1.20
C PHE A 306 13.33 4.37 1.86
N CYS A 307 13.25 3.07 1.52
CA CYS A 307 12.26 2.17 2.13
C CYS A 307 12.44 2.09 3.65
N ARG A 308 13.66 1.99 4.15
CA ARG A 308 13.94 2.00 5.60
C ARG A 308 13.48 3.29 6.28
N ALA A 309 13.70 4.44 5.65
CA ALA A 309 13.24 5.72 6.19
C ALA A 309 11.70 5.80 6.26
N VAL A 310 11.01 5.35 5.20
CA VAL A 310 9.55 5.28 5.17
C VAL A 310 9.03 4.30 6.23
N GLY A 311 9.61 3.10 6.34
CA GLY A 311 9.21 2.10 7.33
C GLY A 311 9.38 2.56 8.76
N ALA A 312 10.50 3.20 9.09
CA ALA A 312 10.74 3.79 10.41
C ALA A 312 9.70 4.88 10.74
N GLU A 313 9.30 5.67 9.72
CA GLU A 313 8.25 6.67 9.90
C GLU A 313 6.87 6.02 10.12
N ILE A 314 6.53 4.97 9.37
CA ILE A 314 5.29 4.20 9.58
C ILE A 314 5.24 3.69 11.03
N GLY A 315 6.28 3.01 11.50
CA GLY A 315 6.37 2.49 12.86
C GLY A 315 6.17 3.58 13.92
N ARG A 316 6.80 4.75 13.71
CA ARG A 316 6.67 5.91 14.60
C ARG A 316 5.24 6.48 14.61
N GLN A 317 4.61 6.61 13.44
CA GLN A 317 3.25 7.17 13.33
C GLN A 317 2.18 6.20 13.87
N ILE A 318 2.38 4.89 13.80
CA ILE A 318 1.54 3.92 14.51
C ILE A 318 1.71 4.11 16.02
N GLY A 319 2.95 4.17 16.52
CA GLY A 319 3.24 4.30 17.95
C GLY A 319 2.75 5.58 18.63
N VAL A 320 2.54 6.65 17.88
CA VAL A 320 1.97 7.91 18.41
C VAL A 320 0.45 7.81 18.65
N GLN A 321 -0.21 6.84 18.01
CA GLN A 321 -1.66 6.64 18.10
C GLN A 321 -2.07 5.55 19.10
N THR A 322 -1.13 4.69 19.49
CA THR A 322 -1.30 3.66 20.53
C THR A 322 -0.85 4.17 21.88
#